data_ba07ce88ebd96d2f89c67279c572a968
#
_entry.id   ba07ce88ebd96d2f89c67279c572a968
#
_cell.length_a   1.000
_cell.length_b   1.000
_cell.length_c   1.000
_cell.angle_alpha   90.00
_cell.angle_beta   90.00
_cell.angle_gamma   90.00
#
_symmetry.space_group_name_H-M   'P 1'
#
loop_
_entity.id
_entity.type
_entity.pdbx_description
1 polymer ?
#
loop_
_entity_poly.entity_id
_entity_poly.type
_entity_poly.pdbx_seq_one_letter_code
_entity_poly.pdbx_strand_id
1 'polypeptide(L)'
;MILFAIIDVIGNMPLILVLREKYKVIESEKASIISLGIMILFLYLGEIILNLLGVDINSFAVAGSIIILFIATEMILGINLYKDKNPKTASIVPIAFPLIAGPGTLTTLISIRSEYEKINIILAIIINMIIVYMVLKSSEKIEKILGSQGIHIIRKVFGIILLAIGIKLFTTNIKLIFS
;
A
#
# COMPACT_ATOMS: atom_id res chain seq x y z
N MET A 1 -13.40 10.05 -4.44
CA MET A 1 -13.90 8.98 -3.54
C MET A 1 -13.28 7.62 -3.85
N ILE A 2 -13.25 7.16 -5.12
CA ILE A 2 -12.72 5.83 -5.50
C ILE A 2 -11.27 5.63 -5.01
N LEU A 3 -10.35 6.54 -5.33
CA LEU A 3 -8.94 6.45 -4.91
C LEU A 3 -8.79 6.45 -3.38
N PHE A 4 -9.56 7.25 -2.66
CA PHE A 4 -9.53 7.27 -1.20
C PHE A 4 -9.91 5.91 -0.60
N ALA A 5 -10.95 5.27 -1.14
CA ALA A 5 -11.40 3.97 -0.68
C ALA A 5 -10.39 2.84 -0.96
N ILE A 6 -9.63 2.94 -2.07
CA ILE A 6 -8.68 1.90 -2.47
C ILE A 6 -7.33 2.08 -1.78
N ILE A 7 -6.85 3.31 -1.63
CA ILE A 7 -5.62 3.62 -0.88
C ILE A 7 -5.81 3.23 0.59
N ASP A 8 -7.02 3.46 1.13
CA ASP A 8 -7.45 3.06 2.47
C ASP A 8 -6.37 3.24 3.55
N VAL A 9 -5.77 4.44 3.57
CA VAL A 9 -4.68 4.73 4.51
C VAL A 9 -5.12 4.61 5.98
N ILE A 10 -6.41 4.84 6.24
CA ILE A 10 -6.98 4.73 7.60
C ILE A 10 -7.07 3.25 8.00
N GLY A 11 -7.60 2.40 7.13
CA GLY A 11 -7.64 0.95 7.34
C GLY A 11 -6.24 0.32 7.44
N ASN A 12 -5.26 0.90 6.76
CA ASN A 12 -3.86 0.48 6.84
C ASN A 12 -3.10 1.05 8.05
N MET A 13 -3.72 1.92 8.88
CA MET A 13 -3.08 2.51 10.05
C MET A 13 -2.42 1.47 10.98
N PRO A 14 -3.06 0.34 11.30
CA PRO A 14 -2.45 -0.66 12.17
C PRO A 14 -1.15 -1.25 11.61
N LEU A 15 -1.07 -1.47 10.31
CA LEU A 15 0.17 -1.92 9.67
C LEU A 15 1.25 -0.82 9.75
N ILE A 16 0.87 0.43 9.54
CA ILE A 16 1.79 1.58 9.68
C ILE A 16 2.36 1.65 11.10
N LEU A 17 1.53 1.42 12.14
CA LEU A 17 1.97 1.39 13.54
C LEU A 17 2.96 0.25 13.80
N VAL A 18 2.69 -0.94 13.27
CA VAL A 18 3.60 -2.10 13.37
C VAL A 18 4.95 -1.81 12.71
N LEU A 19 4.92 -1.20 11.53
CA LEU A 19 6.14 -0.84 10.81
C LEU A 19 6.91 0.26 11.55
N ARG A 20 6.21 1.22 12.15
CA ARG A 20 6.84 2.26 12.97
C ARG A 20 7.50 1.67 14.22
N GLU A 21 6.85 0.76 14.92
CA GLU A 21 7.44 0.05 16.06
C GLU A 21 8.71 -0.71 15.65
N LYS A 22 8.69 -1.37 14.50
CA LYS A 22 9.81 -2.16 13.97
C LYS A 22 11.00 -1.28 13.55
N TYR A 23 10.73 -0.21 12.81
CA TYR A 23 11.76 0.63 12.18
C TYR A 23 12.06 1.93 12.94
N LYS A 24 11.28 2.26 13.99
CA LYS A 24 11.39 3.46 14.85
C LYS A 24 11.13 4.78 14.13
N VAL A 25 11.57 4.93 12.88
CA VAL A 25 11.39 6.15 12.09
C VAL A 25 10.73 5.81 10.74
N ILE A 26 9.61 6.46 10.46
CA ILE A 26 8.97 6.48 9.14
C ILE A 26 9.02 7.91 8.64
N GLU A 27 9.71 8.11 7.52
CA GLU A 27 9.79 9.40 6.82
C GLU A 27 8.48 9.62 6.05
N SER A 28 7.47 10.18 6.72
CA SER A 28 6.11 10.37 6.17
C SER A 28 6.12 11.18 4.87
N GLU A 29 6.98 12.21 4.80
CA GLU A 29 7.16 13.03 3.59
C GLU A 29 7.67 12.21 2.42
N LYS A 30 8.71 11.43 2.66
CA LYS A 30 9.33 10.59 1.64
C LYS A 30 8.37 9.50 1.15
N ALA A 31 7.65 8.83 2.06
CA ALA A 31 6.66 7.84 1.69
C ALA A 31 5.56 8.46 0.81
N SER A 32 5.01 9.60 1.19
CA SER A 32 3.95 10.29 0.43
C SER A 32 4.43 10.79 -0.93
N ILE A 33 5.64 11.38 -1.01
CA ILE A 33 6.20 11.88 -2.27
C ILE A 33 6.51 10.73 -3.23
N ILE A 34 7.07 9.63 -2.74
CA ILE A 34 7.37 8.46 -3.58
C ILE A 34 6.07 7.82 -4.07
N SER A 35 5.06 7.67 -3.20
CA SER A 35 3.75 7.15 -3.60
C SER A 35 3.11 8.05 -4.67
N LEU A 36 3.16 9.38 -4.49
CA LEU A 36 2.71 10.34 -5.49
C LEU A 36 3.41 10.12 -6.83
N GLY A 37 4.75 10.02 -6.80
CA GLY A 37 5.56 9.81 -8.00
C GLY A 37 5.19 8.50 -8.72
N ILE A 38 5.04 7.40 -7.99
CA ILE A 38 4.62 6.10 -8.54
C ILE A 38 3.23 6.20 -9.17
N MET A 39 2.26 6.82 -8.48
CA MET A 39 0.89 6.95 -9.01
C MET A 39 0.84 7.82 -10.26
N ILE A 40 1.55 8.95 -10.29
CA ILE A 40 1.61 9.81 -11.49
C ILE A 40 2.29 9.07 -12.65
N LEU A 41 3.38 8.36 -12.38
CA LEU A 41 4.07 7.56 -13.39
C LEU A 41 3.13 6.49 -13.96
N PHE A 42 2.42 5.75 -13.13
CA PHE A 42 1.47 4.73 -13.57
C PHE A 42 0.22 5.30 -14.24
N LEU A 43 -0.23 6.49 -13.86
CA LEU A 43 -1.32 7.18 -14.54
C LEU A 43 -0.99 7.45 -16.03
N TYR A 44 0.25 7.82 -16.33
CA TYR A 44 0.68 8.15 -17.69
C TYR A 44 1.28 6.98 -18.46
N LEU A 45 2.12 6.20 -17.80
CA LEU A 45 2.98 5.20 -18.43
C LEU A 45 2.68 3.75 -17.97
N GLY A 46 1.76 3.55 -17.01
CA GLY A 46 1.56 2.24 -16.37
C GLY A 46 1.25 1.14 -17.39
N GLU A 47 0.32 1.40 -18.29
CA GLU A 47 -0.04 0.44 -19.34
C GLU A 47 1.11 0.18 -20.33
N ILE A 48 1.83 1.23 -20.70
CA ILE A 48 3.00 1.13 -21.60
C ILE A 48 4.10 0.30 -20.95
N ILE A 49 4.39 0.57 -19.67
CA ILE A 49 5.43 -0.15 -18.92
C ILE A 49 5.07 -1.64 -18.80
N LEU A 50 3.83 -1.94 -18.41
CA LEU A 50 3.38 -3.32 -18.27
C LEU A 50 3.42 -4.06 -19.61
N ASN A 51 2.93 -3.45 -20.68
CA ASN A 51 2.95 -4.02 -22.02
C ASN A 51 4.38 -4.24 -22.53
N LEU A 52 5.29 -3.29 -22.27
CA LEU A 52 6.71 -3.42 -22.67
C LEU A 52 7.37 -4.61 -21.98
N LEU A 53 6.97 -4.91 -20.73
CA LEU A 53 7.47 -6.05 -19.96
C LEU A 53 6.71 -7.35 -20.27
N GLY A 54 5.67 -7.32 -21.12
CA GLY A 54 4.81 -8.46 -21.41
C GLY A 54 3.98 -8.91 -20.20
N VAL A 55 3.74 -8.00 -19.25
CA VAL A 55 2.97 -8.26 -18.03
C VAL A 55 1.60 -7.62 -18.14
N ASP A 56 0.54 -8.38 -17.99
CA ASP A 56 -0.81 -7.83 -17.90
C ASP A 56 -1.12 -7.29 -16.49
N ILE A 57 -2.14 -6.44 -16.43
CA ILE A 57 -2.58 -5.78 -15.19
C ILE A 57 -2.95 -6.78 -14.09
N ASN A 58 -3.59 -7.91 -14.45
CA ASN A 58 -4.05 -8.89 -13.49
C ASN A 58 -2.86 -9.66 -12.90
N SER A 59 -1.89 -10.04 -13.74
CA SER A 59 -0.63 -10.66 -13.30
C SER A 59 0.14 -9.73 -12.35
N PHE A 60 0.19 -8.44 -12.64
CA PHE A 60 0.78 -7.43 -11.75
C PHE A 60 0.05 -7.35 -10.41
N ALA A 61 -1.30 -7.38 -10.42
CA ALA A 61 -2.11 -7.38 -9.21
C ALA A 61 -1.92 -8.67 -8.38
N VAL A 62 -1.80 -9.83 -9.04
CA VAL A 62 -1.49 -11.12 -8.37
C VAL A 62 -0.13 -11.05 -7.69
N ALA A 63 0.92 -10.58 -8.37
CA ALA A 63 2.25 -10.45 -7.80
C ALA A 63 2.26 -9.53 -6.56
N GLY A 64 1.57 -8.39 -6.62
CA GLY A 64 1.43 -7.49 -5.48
C GLY A 64 0.63 -8.08 -4.32
N SER A 65 -0.39 -8.89 -4.61
CA SER A 65 -1.16 -9.58 -3.57
C SER A 65 -0.29 -10.56 -2.78
N ILE A 66 0.65 -11.25 -3.43
CA ILE A 66 1.61 -12.15 -2.78
C ILE A 66 2.49 -11.36 -1.78
N ILE A 67 2.94 -10.17 -2.12
CA ILE A 67 3.70 -9.31 -1.19
C ILE A 67 2.84 -8.97 0.04
N ILE A 68 1.57 -8.62 -0.16
CA ILE A 68 0.63 -8.35 0.93
C ILE A 68 0.44 -9.59 1.82
N LEU A 69 0.34 -10.78 1.23
CA LEU A 69 0.24 -12.05 1.97
C LEU A 69 1.50 -12.30 2.84
N PHE A 70 2.70 -12.02 2.33
CA PHE A 70 3.93 -12.12 3.13
C PHE A 70 3.93 -11.14 4.30
N ILE A 71 3.53 -9.88 4.08
CA ILE A 71 3.44 -8.87 5.15
C ILE A 71 2.42 -9.30 6.21
N ALA A 72 1.24 -9.78 5.80
CA ALA A 72 0.21 -10.28 6.71
C ALA A 72 0.72 -11.45 7.56
N THR A 73 1.41 -12.40 6.93
CA THR A 73 2.01 -13.56 7.61
C THR A 73 3.08 -13.12 8.62
N GLU A 74 3.93 -12.17 8.26
CA GLU A 74 4.92 -11.55 9.18
C GLU A 74 4.25 -10.95 10.41
N MET A 75 3.12 -10.25 10.21
CA MET A 75 2.34 -9.65 11.31
C MET A 75 1.74 -10.70 12.23
N ILE A 76 1.14 -11.76 11.70
CA ILE A 76 0.45 -12.81 12.46
C ILE A 76 1.46 -13.64 13.26
N LEU A 77 2.54 -14.08 12.62
CA LEU A 77 3.54 -14.94 13.23
C LEU A 77 4.51 -14.19 14.16
N GLY A 78 4.59 -12.86 14.03
CA GLY A 78 5.54 -12.04 14.78
C GLY A 78 6.99 -12.26 14.37
N ILE A 79 7.23 -12.82 13.18
CA ILE A 79 8.55 -13.06 12.61
C ILE A 79 8.93 -11.95 11.64
N ASN A 80 10.22 -11.77 11.38
CA ASN A 80 10.70 -10.84 10.38
C ASN A 80 11.19 -11.63 9.17
N LEU A 81 10.36 -11.77 8.15
CA LEU A 81 10.73 -12.39 6.87
C LEU A 81 11.70 -11.48 6.11
N TYR A 82 11.46 -10.19 6.16
CA TYR A 82 12.32 -9.19 5.54
C TYR A 82 13.31 -8.64 6.57
N LYS A 83 14.58 -9.01 6.44
CA LYS A 83 15.66 -8.65 7.39
C LYS A 83 16.29 -7.28 7.16
N ASP A 84 15.76 -6.48 6.25
CA ASP A 84 16.32 -5.14 6.02
C ASP A 84 16.11 -4.27 7.27
N LYS A 85 17.21 -3.88 7.89
CA LYS A 85 17.22 -3.08 9.12
C LYS A 85 17.33 -1.57 8.83
N ASN A 86 17.33 -1.17 7.57
CA ASN A 86 17.51 0.24 7.24
C ASN A 86 16.17 1.00 7.37
N PRO A 87 16.03 1.92 8.35
CA PRO A 87 14.79 2.68 8.53
C PRO A 87 14.39 3.52 7.31
N LYS A 88 15.38 3.94 6.50
CA LYS A 88 15.14 4.74 5.30
C LYS A 88 14.43 3.95 4.20
N THR A 89 14.65 2.64 4.15
CA THR A 89 14.02 1.74 3.19
C THR A 89 12.56 1.45 3.54
N ALA A 90 12.21 1.44 4.84
CA ALA A 90 10.84 1.17 5.30
C ALA A 90 9.80 2.18 4.80
N SER A 91 10.21 3.44 4.60
CA SER A 91 9.33 4.48 4.04
C SER A 91 9.01 4.23 2.57
N ILE A 92 9.83 3.46 1.86
CA ILE A 92 9.63 3.10 0.46
C ILE A 92 8.95 1.74 0.37
N VAL A 93 9.56 0.72 0.98
CA VAL A 93 9.05 -0.66 1.01
C VAL A 93 8.89 -1.08 2.47
N PRO A 94 7.69 -1.43 2.93
CA PRO A 94 6.46 -1.64 2.14
C PRO A 94 5.48 -0.45 2.11
N ILE A 95 5.79 0.73 2.68
CA ILE A 95 4.80 1.79 2.89
C ILE A 95 4.41 2.47 1.57
N ALA A 96 5.37 3.06 0.84
CA ALA A 96 5.03 3.70 -0.43
C ALA A 96 4.57 2.67 -1.46
N PHE A 97 5.29 1.56 -1.57
CA PHE A 97 4.93 0.41 -2.39
C PHE A 97 5.18 -0.88 -1.58
N PRO A 98 4.25 -1.83 -1.50
CA PRO A 98 2.98 -1.91 -2.22
C PRO A 98 1.75 -1.40 -1.44
N LEU A 99 1.91 -0.71 -0.29
CA LEU A 99 0.78 -0.36 0.58
C LEU A 99 -0.04 0.80 0.02
N ILE A 100 0.56 1.98 -0.17
CA ILE A 100 -0.14 3.19 -0.63
C ILE A 100 -0.31 3.16 -2.14
N ALA A 101 0.78 3.10 -2.90
CA ALA A 101 0.77 2.92 -4.34
C ALA A 101 0.84 1.43 -4.69
N GLY A 102 -0.10 0.64 -4.14
CA GLY A 102 -0.16 -0.80 -4.35
C GLY A 102 -0.81 -1.19 -5.68
N PRO A 103 -0.76 -2.47 -6.04
CA PRO A 103 -1.33 -2.95 -7.30
C PRO A 103 -2.80 -2.59 -7.45
N GLY A 104 -3.60 -2.68 -6.38
CA GLY A 104 -5.00 -2.27 -6.39
C GLY A 104 -5.19 -0.79 -6.75
N THR A 105 -4.37 0.09 -6.18
CA THR A 105 -4.38 1.53 -6.51
C THR A 105 -3.95 1.77 -7.94
N LEU A 106 -2.87 1.11 -8.38
CA LEU A 106 -2.29 1.31 -9.71
C LEU A 106 -3.20 0.76 -10.83
N THR A 107 -3.80 -0.41 -10.63
CA THR A 107 -4.79 -0.97 -11.58
C THR A 107 -6.03 -0.08 -11.68
N THR A 108 -6.51 0.45 -10.54
CA THR A 108 -7.62 1.39 -10.54
C THR A 108 -7.27 2.68 -11.28
N LEU A 109 -6.07 3.24 -11.09
CA LEU A 109 -5.63 4.43 -11.82
C LEU A 109 -5.66 4.22 -13.34
N ILE A 110 -5.22 3.06 -13.81
CA ILE A 110 -5.26 2.72 -15.23
C ILE A 110 -6.73 2.60 -15.70
N SER A 111 -7.59 1.97 -14.90
CA SER A 111 -9.01 1.78 -15.25
C SER A 111 -9.78 3.09 -15.33
N ILE A 112 -9.68 3.95 -14.30
CA ILE A 112 -10.44 5.21 -14.26
C ILE A 112 -9.93 6.27 -15.26
N ARG A 113 -8.76 6.07 -15.86
CA ARG A 113 -8.21 6.98 -16.87
C ARG A 113 -9.10 7.09 -18.11
N SER A 114 -9.87 6.05 -18.43
CA SER A 114 -10.82 6.05 -19.54
C SER A 114 -12.15 6.74 -19.21
N GLU A 115 -12.47 6.88 -17.92
CA GLU A 115 -13.75 7.41 -17.46
C GLU A 115 -13.69 8.88 -17.02
N TYR A 116 -12.52 9.35 -16.58
CA TYR A 116 -12.35 10.67 -15.99
C TYR A 116 -11.23 11.46 -16.67
N GLU A 117 -11.37 12.77 -16.69
CA GLU A 117 -10.31 13.65 -17.14
C GLU A 117 -9.05 13.55 -16.30
N LYS A 118 -7.89 13.50 -16.94
CA LYS A 118 -6.58 13.32 -16.26
C LYS A 118 -6.35 14.37 -15.17
N ILE A 119 -6.78 15.60 -15.38
CA ILE A 119 -6.59 16.67 -14.38
C ILE A 119 -7.36 16.37 -13.10
N ASN A 120 -8.58 15.82 -13.19
CA ASN A 120 -9.39 15.44 -12.04
C ASN A 120 -8.77 14.28 -11.28
N ILE A 121 -8.16 13.32 -12.00
CA ILE A 121 -7.44 12.21 -11.39
C ILE A 121 -6.19 12.72 -10.65
N ILE A 122 -5.42 13.62 -11.26
CA ILE A 122 -4.22 14.20 -10.63
C ILE A 122 -4.59 14.97 -9.36
N LEU A 123 -5.63 15.80 -9.41
CA LEU A 123 -6.12 16.51 -8.21
C LEU A 123 -6.56 15.52 -7.11
N ALA A 124 -7.25 14.45 -7.49
CA ALA A 124 -7.64 13.40 -6.55
C ALA A 124 -6.41 12.70 -5.93
N ILE A 125 -5.38 12.39 -6.71
CA ILE A 125 -4.13 11.80 -6.20
C ILE A 125 -3.47 12.77 -5.21
N ILE A 126 -3.33 14.04 -5.54
CA ILE A 126 -2.69 15.05 -4.68
C ILE A 126 -3.44 15.18 -3.35
N ILE A 127 -4.77 15.30 -3.39
CA ILE A 127 -5.60 15.40 -2.17
C ILE A 127 -5.41 14.15 -1.31
N ASN A 128 -5.44 12.96 -1.92
CA ASN A 128 -5.22 11.71 -1.18
C ASN A 128 -3.81 11.66 -0.57
N MET A 129 -2.77 12.13 -1.26
CA MET A 129 -1.41 12.14 -0.73
C MET A 129 -1.25 13.11 0.45
N ILE A 130 -1.97 14.22 0.46
CA ILE A 130 -2.03 15.11 1.63
C ILE A 130 -2.65 14.37 2.83
N ILE A 131 -3.75 13.65 2.61
CA ILE A 131 -4.38 12.85 3.68
C ILE A 131 -3.45 11.75 4.17
N VAL A 132 -2.81 11.02 3.24
CA VAL A 132 -1.81 9.99 3.56
C VAL A 132 -0.70 10.57 4.42
N TYR A 133 -0.13 11.71 4.03
CA TYR A 133 0.91 12.40 4.80
C TYR A 133 0.45 12.74 6.23
N MET A 134 -0.75 13.31 6.37
CA MET A 134 -1.31 13.63 7.68
C MET A 134 -1.51 12.39 8.55
N VAL A 135 -2.01 11.30 7.98
CA VAL A 135 -2.20 10.03 8.67
C VAL A 135 -0.88 9.41 9.09
N LEU A 136 0.10 9.34 8.18
CA LEU A 136 1.44 8.84 8.49
C LEU A 136 2.12 9.65 9.58
N LYS A 137 2.00 10.96 9.56
CA LYS A 137 2.57 11.85 10.58
C LYS A 137 1.86 11.69 11.93
N SER A 138 0.53 11.52 11.92
CA SER A 138 -0.26 11.30 13.13
C SER A 138 0.01 9.94 13.78
N SER A 139 0.45 8.95 13.02
CA SER A 139 0.74 7.60 13.52
C SER A 139 1.78 7.60 14.64
N GLU A 140 2.70 8.59 14.68
CA GLU A 140 3.67 8.73 15.77
C GLU A 140 3.01 9.01 17.14
N LYS A 141 1.97 9.84 17.14
CA LYS A 141 1.21 10.13 18.37
C LYS A 141 0.40 8.91 18.80
N ILE A 142 -0.20 8.21 17.84
CA ILE A 142 -1.01 7.02 18.09
C ILE A 142 -0.14 5.88 18.65
N GLU A 143 1.07 5.68 18.11
CA GLU A 143 2.05 4.72 18.63
C GLU A 143 2.36 4.98 20.09
N LYS A 144 2.63 6.25 20.47
CA LYS A 144 2.94 6.63 21.86
C LYS A 144 1.78 6.37 22.82
N ILE A 145 0.53 6.55 22.36
CA ILE A 145 -0.67 6.32 23.17
C ILE A 145 -0.94 4.83 23.38
N LEU A 146 -0.79 4.02 22.33
CA LEU A 146 -1.08 2.59 22.36
C LEU A 146 -0.03 1.77 23.12
N GLY A 147 1.22 2.23 23.08
CA GLY A 147 2.35 1.49 23.62
C GLY A 147 2.57 0.14 22.94
N SER A 148 3.60 -0.59 23.37
CA SER A 148 4.00 -1.87 22.75
C SER A 148 2.93 -2.96 22.88
N GLN A 149 2.23 -3.02 23.99
CA GLN A 149 1.17 -4.03 24.21
C GLN A 149 -0.02 -3.82 23.29
N GLY A 150 -0.49 -2.56 23.14
CA GLY A 150 -1.58 -2.22 22.25
C GLY A 150 -1.23 -2.53 20.78
N ILE A 151 0.00 -2.19 20.36
CA ILE A 151 0.47 -2.48 19.01
C ILE A 151 0.58 -4.00 18.77
N HIS A 152 0.98 -4.78 19.76
CA HIS A 152 1.05 -6.24 19.62
C HIS A 152 -0.31 -6.90 19.38
N ILE A 153 -1.37 -6.42 20.05
CA ILE A 153 -2.75 -6.88 19.82
C ILE A 153 -3.19 -6.49 18.42
N ILE A 154 -3.02 -5.21 18.06
CA ILE A 154 -3.37 -4.66 16.75
C ILE A 154 -2.67 -5.45 15.63
N ARG A 155 -1.38 -5.77 15.78
CA ARG A 155 -0.60 -6.56 14.84
C ARG A 155 -1.30 -7.87 14.46
N LYS A 156 -1.74 -8.65 15.44
CA LYS A 156 -2.36 -9.96 15.19
C LYS A 156 -3.73 -9.81 14.51
N VAL A 157 -4.59 -8.94 15.03
CA VAL A 157 -5.94 -8.73 14.50
C VAL A 157 -5.89 -8.23 13.05
N PHE A 158 -5.10 -7.19 12.80
CA PHE A 158 -5.01 -6.61 11.46
C PHE A 158 -4.15 -7.46 10.50
N GLY A 159 -3.24 -8.27 11.01
CA GLY A 159 -2.56 -9.28 10.21
C GLY A 159 -3.56 -10.24 9.55
N ILE A 160 -4.58 -10.68 10.29
CA ILE A 160 -5.64 -11.55 9.74
C ILE A 160 -6.48 -10.81 8.70
N ILE A 161 -6.83 -9.55 8.96
CA ILE A 161 -7.59 -8.73 7.99
C ILE A 161 -6.77 -8.52 6.72
N LEU A 162 -5.50 -8.18 6.84
CA LEU A 162 -4.61 -7.98 5.71
C LEU A 162 -4.40 -9.28 4.91
N LEU A 163 -4.36 -10.43 5.60
CA LEU A 163 -4.31 -11.75 4.97
C LEU A 163 -5.57 -11.97 4.12
N ALA A 164 -6.75 -11.67 4.66
CA ALA A 164 -8.01 -11.81 3.93
C ALA A 164 -8.07 -10.88 2.70
N ILE A 165 -7.59 -9.64 2.83
CA ILE A 165 -7.48 -8.70 1.70
C ILE A 165 -6.53 -9.24 0.62
N GLY A 166 -5.36 -9.74 1.01
CA GLY A 166 -4.39 -10.33 0.11
C GLY A 166 -4.96 -11.54 -0.65
N ILE A 167 -5.66 -12.44 0.05
CA ILE A 167 -6.36 -13.59 -0.56
C ILE A 167 -7.43 -13.11 -1.54
N LYS A 168 -8.25 -12.12 -1.16
CA LYS A 168 -9.29 -11.57 -2.03
C LYS A 168 -8.68 -10.99 -3.32
N LEU A 169 -7.64 -10.18 -3.18
CA LEU A 169 -6.96 -9.57 -4.32
C LEU A 169 -6.34 -10.63 -5.24
N PHE A 170 -5.70 -11.65 -4.66
CA PHE A 170 -5.15 -12.79 -5.37
C PHE A 170 -6.23 -13.55 -6.16
N THR A 171 -7.28 -13.99 -5.48
CA THR A 171 -8.32 -14.83 -6.08
C THR A 171 -9.15 -14.10 -7.12
N THR A 172 -9.37 -12.80 -6.97
CA THR A 172 -10.10 -11.99 -7.95
C THR A 172 -9.28 -11.85 -9.23
N ASN A 173 -8.00 -11.52 -9.12
CA ASN A 173 -7.19 -11.25 -10.30
C ASN A 173 -6.72 -12.54 -11.00
N ILE A 174 -6.44 -13.62 -10.24
CA ILE A 174 -6.05 -14.89 -10.86
C ILE A 174 -7.19 -15.49 -11.71
N LYS A 175 -8.45 -15.31 -11.31
CA LYS A 175 -9.59 -15.73 -12.13
C LYS A 175 -9.63 -15.00 -13.47
N LEU A 176 -9.29 -13.72 -13.50
CA LEU A 176 -9.29 -12.90 -14.72
C LEU A 176 -8.13 -13.26 -15.67
N ILE A 177 -7.07 -13.91 -15.18
CA ILE A 177 -5.97 -14.41 -16.03
C ILE A 177 -6.39 -15.66 -16.81
N PHE A 178 -7.28 -16.47 -16.24
CA PHE A 178 -7.72 -17.74 -16.85
C PHE A 178 -9.11 -17.67 -17.49
N SER A 179 -9.78 -16.51 -17.47
CA SER A 179 -11.07 -16.29 -18.14
C SER A 179 -10.86 -15.71 -19.54
#